data_52bb5108499f0c480a32ee3a0ea1e046
#
_entry.id   52bb5108499f0c480a32ee3a0ea1e046
#
_cell.length_a   1.000
_cell.length_b   1.000
_cell.length_c   1.000
_cell.angle_alpha   90.00
_cell.angle_beta   90.00
_cell.angle_gamma   90.00
#
_symmetry.space_group_name_H-M   'P 1'
#
loop_
_entity.id
_entity.type
_entity.pdbx_description
1 polymer ?
#
loop_
_entity_poly.entity_id
_entity_poly.type
_entity_poly.pdbx_seq_one_letter_code
_entity_poly.pdbx_strand_id
1 'polypeptide(L)'
;NYQIDMDDLKAAVTDKTKLLVMNNPNNPTGAVYSKECLEQVCELAKEKNFLILSDEMYSRLVYGDGKFYSIASFPDMKERTIIINGFSKTYAMTGWRVGYVAAPAKLLPSILKVHQYCSTCCPTFIHVGLANALDLPETEEAVCKMVDAFAKRREVLIEGLDQIPGITYVKPEGAFYAMVDVSSFGVDGDTFAAKLLKEKHVAVIPGSGLGENCKDAVRISFAASEDTIRKATARMKEFIQEKAYES
;
A
#
# COMPACT_ATOMS: atom_id res chain seq x y z
N ASN A 1 2.03 6.29 13.48
CA ASN A 1 0.79 6.08 12.70
C ASN A 1 0.99 6.14 11.18
N TYR A 2 2.25 6.21 10.71
CA TYR A 2 2.65 6.29 9.30
C TYR A 2 1.95 7.40 8.47
N GLN A 3 1.54 8.48 9.10
CA GLN A 3 1.18 9.71 8.38
C GLN A 3 2.47 10.40 7.91
N ILE A 4 2.37 11.25 6.89
CA ILE A 4 3.53 12.04 6.43
C ILE A 4 3.91 13.02 7.53
N ASP A 5 5.16 13.00 7.96
CA ASP A 5 5.71 14.04 8.81
C ASP A 5 5.94 15.30 7.96
N MET A 6 5.19 16.34 8.27
CA MET A 6 5.21 17.57 7.47
C MET A 6 6.45 18.42 7.70
N ASP A 7 7.11 18.27 8.85
CA ASP A 7 8.36 19.01 9.11
C ASP A 7 9.50 18.34 8.34
N ASP A 8 9.55 17.01 8.33
CA ASP A 8 10.51 16.25 7.52
C ASP A 8 10.27 16.50 6.03
N LEU A 9 9.01 16.51 5.57
CA LEU A 9 8.69 16.79 4.17
C LEU A 9 9.12 18.20 3.77
N LYS A 10 8.84 19.21 4.59
CA LYS A 10 9.25 20.60 4.34
C LYS A 10 10.77 20.74 4.29
N ALA A 11 11.50 20.05 5.17
CA ALA A 11 12.96 20.04 5.20
C ALA A 11 13.56 19.36 3.95
N ALA A 12 12.90 18.32 3.42
CA ALA A 12 13.36 17.61 2.22
C ALA A 12 13.08 18.37 0.92
N VAL A 13 12.06 19.23 0.88
CA VAL A 13 11.68 19.99 -0.32
C VAL A 13 12.65 21.16 -0.56
N THR A 14 13.18 21.24 -1.77
CA THR A 14 14.10 22.30 -2.21
C THR A 14 13.61 22.91 -3.54
N ASP A 15 14.28 23.97 -4.01
CA ASP A 15 14.01 24.56 -5.35
C ASP A 15 14.25 23.61 -6.52
N LYS A 16 14.95 22.48 -6.26
CA LYS A 16 15.17 21.42 -7.25
C LYS A 16 14.05 20.39 -7.26
N THR A 17 13.18 20.36 -6.25
CA THR A 17 12.07 19.43 -6.15
C THR A 17 11.05 19.69 -7.27
N LYS A 18 10.80 18.68 -8.10
CA LYS A 18 9.86 18.76 -9.23
C LYS A 18 8.63 17.88 -9.05
N LEU A 19 8.78 16.80 -8.29
CA LEU A 19 7.76 15.78 -8.12
C LEU A 19 7.85 15.17 -6.74
N LEU A 20 6.72 15.07 -6.06
CA LEU A 20 6.53 14.21 -4.89
C LEU A 20 5.83 12.93 -5.34
N VAL A 21 6.40 11.78 -5.02
CA VAL A 21 5.76 10.47 -5.25
C VAL A 21 5.18 9.98 -3.93
N MET A 22 3.88 9.66 -3.94
CA MET A 22 3.19 9.15 -2.76
C MET A 22 2.30 7.96 -3.12
N ASN A 23 2.07 7.07 -2.16
CA ASN A 23 1.18 5.92 -2.32
C ASN A 23 0.14 5.91 -1.20
N ASN A 24 -1.15 5.98 -1.55
CA ASN A 24 -2.26 6.07 -0.63
C ASN A 24 -3.49 5.29 -1.14
N PRO A 25 -4.03 4.32 -0.43
CA PRO A 25 -3.50 3.65 0.77
C PRO A 25 -2.12 3.04 0.57
N ASN A 26 -1.32 3.00 1.63
CA ASN A 26 0.11 2.75 1.50
C ASN A 26 0.48 1.25 1.52
N ASN A 27 1.32 0.87 0.61
CA ASN A 27 2.14 -0.34 0.66
C ASN A 27 3.57 0.10 0.97
N PRO A 28 4.16 -0.26 2.11
CA PRO A 28 3.92 -1.49 2.88
C PRO A 28 3.09 -1.35 4.16
N THR A 29 2.74 -0.16 4.61
CA THR A 29 2.30 0.09 5.99
C THR A 29 0.82 -0.18 6.24
N GLY A 30 -0.01 -0.17 5.19
CA GLY A 30 -1.47 -0.21 5.34
C GLY A 30 -2.08 1.10 5.83
N ALA A 31 -1.29 2.17 5.92
CA ALA A 31 -1.79 3.47 6.33
C ALA A 31 -2.66 4.11 5.25
N VAL A 32 -3.65 4.89 5.69
CA VAL A 32 -4.45 5.78 4.85
C VAL A 32 -4.18 7.21 5.33
N TYR A 33 -3.77 8.09 4.43
CA TYR A 33 -3.48 9.47 4.83
C TYR A 33 -4.76 10.22 5.15
N SER A 34 -4.74 10.94 6.28
CA SER A 34 -5.88 11.75 6.71
C SER A 34 -6.11 12.92 5.76
N LYS A 35 -7.33 13.45 5.80
CA LYS A 35 -7.69 14.62 4.99
C LYS A 35 -6.78 15.81 5.32
N GLU A 36 -6.53 16.03 6.61
CA GLU A 36 -5.69 17.12 7.12
C GLU A 36 -4.24 16.98 6.67
N CYS A 37 -3.71 15.75 6.68
CA CYS A 37 -2.37 15.47 6.15
C CYS A 37 -2.28 15.82 4.66
N LEU A 38 -3.27 15.39 3.87
CA LEU A 38 -3.30 15.67 2.43
C LEU A 38 -3.49 17.16 2.14
N GLU A 39 -4.28 17.89 2.92
CA GLU A 39 -4.45 19.35 2.80
C GLU A 39 -3.11 20.06 2.96
N GLN A 40 -2.31 19.70 3.97
CA GLN A 40 -0.98 20.27 4.18
C GLN A 40 -0.01 19.96 3.04
N VAL A 41 -0.05 18.73 2.49
CA VAL A 41 0.74 18.38 1.31
C VAL A 41 0.31 19.21 0.09
N CYS A 42 -0.99 19.43 -0.10
CA CYS A 42 -1.50 20.27 -1.19
C CYS A 42 -1.01 21.71 -1.09
N GLU A 43 -1.02 22.29 0.11
CA GLU A 43 -0.54 23.66 0.31
C GLU A 43 0.95 23.77 0.01
N LEU A 44 1.76 22.84 0.51
CA LEU A 44 3.20 22.82 0.23
C LEU A 44 3.47 22.64 -1.27
N ALA A 45 2.73 21.79 -1.95
CA ALA A 45 2.88 21.57 -3.40
C ALA A 45 2.52 22.82 -4.22
N LYS A 46 1.54 23.61 -3.77
CA LYS A 46 1.18 24.90 -4.37
C LYS A 46 2.26 25.96 -4.12
N GLU A 47 2.71 26.08 -2.86
CA GLU A 47 3.72 27.04 -2.44
C GLU A 47 5.05 26.83 -3.19
N LYS A 48 5.54 25.59 -3.21
CA LYS A 48 6.83 25.20 -3.79
C LYS A 48 6.75 24.83 -5.28
N ASN A 49 5.56 24.86 -5.86
CA ASN A 49 5.27 24.61 -7.27
C ASN A 49 5.84 23.28 -7.82
N PHE A 50 5.64 22.18 -7.10
CA PHE A 50 5.96 20.83 -7.59
C PHE A 50 4.71 20.03 -7.95
N LEU A 51 4.90 18.98 -8.74
CA LEU A 51 3.86 18.02 -9.12
C LEU A 51 3.75 16.91 -8.08
N ILE A 52 2.60 16.25 -8.03
CA ILE A 52 2.38 15.05 -7.23
C ILE A 52 2.08 13.87 -8.15
N LEU A 53 2.77 12.75 -7.96
CA LEU A 53 2.41 11.46 -8.50
C LEU A 53 1.80 10.65 -7.35
N SER A 54 0.50 10.38 -7.45
CA SER A 54 -0.27 9.63 -6.45
C SER A 54 -0.56 8.23 -6.98
N ASP A 55 0.07 7.22 -6.38
CA ASP A 55 -0.30 5.82 -6.60
C ASP A 55 -1.49 5.49 -5.70
N GLU A 56 -2.66 5.32 -6.33
CA GLU A 56 -3.94 5.08 -5.68
C GLU A 56 -4.46 3.64 -5.92
N MET A 57 -3.55 2.71 -6.18
CA MET A 57 -3.86 1.31 -6.53
C MET A 57 -4.76 0.61 -5.50
N TYR A 58 -4.72 1.04 -4.24
CA TYR A 58 -5.49 0.46 -3.14
C TYR A 58 -6.69 1.32 -2.71
N SER A 59 -7.09 2.32 -3.49
CA SER A 59 -8.13 3.32 -3.14
C SER A 59 -9.47 2.72 -2.70
N ARG A 60 -9.83 1.54 -3.18
CA ARG A 60 -11.07 0.82 -2.79
C ARG A 60 -10.87 -0.14 -1.60
N LEU A 61 -9.64 -0.39 -1.19
CA LEU A 61 -9.30 -1.28 -0.08
C LEU A 61 -9.03 -0.44 1.17
N VAL A 62 -10.11 0.01 1.81
CA VAL A 62 -10.09 0.81 3.04
C VAL A 62 -11.08 0.20 4.02
N TYR A 63 -10.73 0.14 5.29
CA TYR A 63 -11.44 -0.63 6.32
C TYR A 63 -11.82 0.23 7.52
N GLY A 64 -12.85 -0.21 8.26
CA GLY A 64 -13.32 0.47 9.47
C GLY A 64 -13.84 1.87 9.15
N ASP A 65 -13.44 2.85 9.96
CA ASP A 65 -13.82 4.25 9.81
C ASP A 65 -12.91 5.03 8.85
N GLY A 66 -11.90 4.36 8.27
CA GLY A 66 -10.97 4.94 7.32
C GLY A 66 -11.69 5.50 6.09
N LYS A 67 -11.24 6.66 5.61
CA LYS A 67 -11.76 7.27 4.39
C LYS A 67 -10.61 7.59 3.45
N PHE A 68 -10.72 7.08 2.23
CA PHE A 68 -9.80 7.44 1.18
C PHE A 68 -10.18 8.80 0.58
N TYR A 69 -9.17 9.64 0.43
CA TYR A 69 -9.26 10.89 -0.32
C TYR A 69 -8.20 10.87 -1.42
N SER A 70 -8.62 11.03 -2.67
CA SER A 70 -7.67 11.29 -3.75
C SER A 70 -7.14 12.71 -3.60
N ILE A 71 -5.82 12.87 -3.64
CA ILE A 71 -5.22 14.19 -3.55
C ILE A 71 -5.59 15.10 -4.73
N ALA A 72 -5.94 14.52 -5.88
CA ALA A 72 -6.42 15.27 -7.04
C ALA A 72 -7.81 15.90 -6.84
N SER A 73 -8.58 15.46 -5.82
CA SER A 73 -9.90 16.00 -5.52
C SER A 73 -9.87 17.30 -4.70
N PHE A 74 -8.72 17.67 -4.15
CA PHE A 74 -8.55 18.92 -3.42
C PHE A 74 -8.49 20.13 -4.37
N PRO A 75 -8.88 21.34 -3.91
CA PRO A 75 -8.87 22.54 -4.73
C PRO A 75 -7.51 22.77 -5.41
N ASP A 76 -7.53 23.05 -6.71
CA ASP A 76 -6.37 23.35 -7.57
C ASP A 76 -5.37 22.20 -7.75
N MET A 77 -5.66 21.00 -7.19
CA MET A 77 -4.72 19.87 -7.28
C MET A 77 -4.85 19.08 -8.57
N LYS A 78 -5.98 19.12 -9.26
CA LYS A 78 -6.18 18.41 -10.54
C LYS A 78 -5.12 18.75 -11.58
N GLU A 79 -4.70 20.02 -11.66
CA GLU A 79 -3.74 20.51 -12.65
C GLU A 79 -2.27 20.24 -12.29
N ARG A 80 -2.02 19.63 -11.12
CA ARG A 80 -0.67 19.27 -10.66
C ARG A 80 -0.53 17.85 -10.16
N THR A 81 -1.57 17.01 -10.28
CA THR A 81 -1.54 15.61 -9.82
C THR A 81 -1.56 14.66 -11.00
N ILE A 82 -0.69 13.66 -10.94
CA ILE A 82 -0.68 12.50 -11.81
C ILE A 82 -1.16 11.33 -10.95
N ILE A 83 -2.30 10.74 -11.28
CA ILE A 83 -2.83 9.55 -10.60
C ILE A 83 -2.37 8.31 -11.35
N ILE A 84 -1.84 7.34 -10.63
CA ILE A 84 -1.65 5.97 -11.09
C ILE A 84 -2.67 5.10 -10.38
N ASN A 85 -3.44 4.34 -11.13
CA ASN A 85 -4.38 3.36 -10.60
C ASN A 85 -4.55 2.21 -11.58
N GLY A 86 -5.34 1.21 -11.23
CA GLY A 86 -5.55 0.07 -12.11
C GLY A 86 -6.46 -1.00 -11.55
N PHE A 87 -6.50 -2.10 -12.25
CA PHE A 87 -7.47 -3.17 -12.01
C PHE A 87 -6.88 -4.32 -11.17
N SER A 88 -5.57 -4.30 -10.95
CA SER A 88 -4.85 -5.39 -10.30
C SER A 88 -5.36 -5.72 -8.89
N LYS A 89 -5.73 -4.71 -8.10
CA LYS A 89 -6.07 -4.89 -6.68
C LYS A 89 -7.57 -4.83 -6.46
N THR A 90 -8.20 -3.75 -6.89
CA THR A 90 -9.66 -3.54 -6.74
C THR A 90 -10.49 -4.66 -7.40
N TYR A 91 -10.02 -5.20 -8.52
CA TYR A 91 -10.74 -6.21 -9.31
C TYR A 91 -10.04 -7.58 -9.32
N ALA A 92 -9.06 -7.80 -8.45
CA ALA A 92 -8.25 -9.04 -8.37
C ALA A 92 -7.63 -9.47 -9.72
N MET A 93 -7.24 -8.49 -10.56
CA MET A 93 -6.77 -8.70 -11.94
C MET A 93 -5.24 -8.55 -12.06
N THR A 94 -4.47 -9.06 -11.09
CA THR A 94 -3.00 -8.90 -11.08
C THR A 94 -2.33 -9.47 -12.31
N GLY A 95 -2.79 -10.62 -12.80
CA GLY A 95 -2.26 -11.32 -13.99
C GLY A 95 -2.59 -10.64 -15.31
N TRP A 96 -3.59 -9.77 -15.37
CA TRP A 96 -4.01 -9.09 -16.58
C TRP A 96 -3.10 -7.94 -17.01
N ARG A 97 -2.28 -7.44 -16.10
CA ARG A 97 -1.28 -6.38 -16.35
C ARG A 97 -1.88 -5.09 -16.95
N VAL A 98 -2.98 -4.60 -16.37
CA VAL A 98 -3.69 -3.41 -16.82
C VAL A 98 -3.80 -2.38 -15.71
N GLY A 99 -3.51 -1.15 -16.07
CA GLY A 99 -3.67 0.04 -15.23
C GLY A 99 -3.90 1.27 -16.10
N TYR A 100 -4.05 2.39 -15.46
CA TYR A 100 -4.22 3.67 -16.15
C TYR A 100 -3.52 4.81 -15.40
N VAL A 101 -3.24 5.86 -16.16
CA VAL A 101 -2.74 7.13 -15.66
C VAL A 101 -3.78 8.21 -15.96
N ALA A 102 -4.16 8.97 -14.94
CA ALA A 102 -4.94 10.19 -15.12
C ALA A 102 -4.03 11.39 -14.77
N ALA A 103 -3.86 12.30 -15.70
CA ALA A 103 -2.92 13.40 -15.53
C ALA A 103 -3.44 14.68 -16.25
N PRO A 104 -2.92 15.86 -15.88
CA PRO A 104 -3.20 17.09 -16.62
C PRO A 104 -2.91 16.95 -18.12
N ALA A 105 -3.79 17.48 -18.97
CA ALA A 105 -3.69 17.34 -20.43
C ALA A 105 -2.32 17.75 -20.99
N LYS A 106 -1.67 18.76 -20.39
CA LYS A 106 -0.33 19.23 -20.78
C LYS A 106 0.80 18.21 -20.58
N LEU A 107 0.62 17.23 -19.67
CA LEU A 107 1.61 16.20 -19.36
C LEU A 107 1.40 14.92 -20.17
N LEU A 108 0.18 14.64 -20.59
CA LEU A 108 -0.19 13.39 -21.28
C LEU A 108 0.66 13.08 -22.52
N PRO A 109 0.98 14.04 -23.43
CA PRO A 109 1.79 13.73 -24.61
C PRO A 109 3.19 13.20 -24.25
N SER A 110 3.82 13.74 -23.21
CA SER A 110 5.14 13.29 -22.76
C SER A 110 5.08 11.93 -22.09
N ILE A 111 4.07 11.68 -21.25
CA ILE A 111 3.83 10.39 -20.62
C ILE A 111 3.58 9.32 -21.68
N LEU A 112 2.69 9.61 -22.65
CA LEU A 112 2.35 8.70 -23.73
C LEU A 112 3.56 8.36 -24.58
N LYS A 113 4.39 9.35 -24.92
CA LYS A 113 5.62 9.13 -25.69
C LYS A 113 6.55 8.10 -25.02
N VAL A 114 6.78 8.24 -23.73
CA VAL A 114 7.60 7.27 -22.96
C VAL A 114 6.92 5.90 -22.91
N HIS A 115 5.62 5.88 -22.62
CA HIS A 115 4.85 4.64 -22.52
C HIS A 115 4.87 3.83 -23.83
N GLN A 116 4.73 4.47 -24.98
CA GLN A 116 4.79 3.80 -26.28
C GLN A 116 6.11 3.07 -26.54
N TYR A 117 7.23 3.62 -26.05
CA TYR A 117 8.53 2.97 -26.18
C TYR A 117 8.79 1.88 -25.11
N CYS A 118 8.11 1.96 -23.96
CA CYS A 118 8.25 0.96 -22.89
C CYS A 118 7.34 -0.25 -23.08
N SER A 119 6.11 -0.06 -23.55
CA SER A 119 5.07 -1.10 -23.52
C SER A 119 4.27 -1.21 -24.81
N THR A 120 4.49 -0.34 -25.80
CA THR A 120 3.74 -0.26 -27.07
C THR A 120 2.25 -0.01 -26.83
N CYS A 121 1.49 -1.04 -26.42
CA CYS A 121 0.07 -0.96 -26.06
C CYS A 121 -0.34 -2.10 -25.12
N CYS A 122 -1.45 -1.88 -24.41
CA CYS A 122 -2.14 -2.94 -23.69
C CYS A 122 -2.99 -3.78 -24.66
N PRO A 123 -3.15 -5.11 -24.42
CA PRO A 123 -3.98 -5.97 -25.28
C PRO A 123 -5.43 -5.47 -25.39
N THR A 124 -5.90 -5.25 -26.61
CA THR A 124 -7.20 -4.62 -26.91
C THR A 124 -8.38 -5.39 -26.30
N PHE A 125 -8.33 -6.73 -26.29
CA PHE A 125 -9.42 -7.53 -25.74
C PHE A 125 -9.67 -7.29 -24.26
N ILE A 126 -8.62 -6.92 -23.49
CA ILE A 126 -8.75 -6.57 -22.07
C ILE A 126 -9.49 -5.24 -21.94
N HIS A 127 -9.17 -4.24 -22.76
CA HIS A 127 -9.88 -2.96 -22.76
C HIS A 127 -11.36 -3.12 -23.09
N VAL A 128 -11.70 -3.96 -24.10
CA VAL A 128 -13.09 -4.25 -24.46
C VAL A 128 -13.80 -4.98 -23.32
N GLY A 129 -13.15 -5.98 -22.70
CA GLY A 129 -13.70 -6.68 -21.55
C GLY A 129 -13.99 -5.75 -20.36
N LEU A 130 -13.05 -4.87 -20.04
CA LEU A 130 -13.22 -3.87 -18.98
C LEU A 130 -14.34 -2.87 -19.30
N ALA A 131 -14.37 -2.34 -20.53
CA ALA A 131 -15.42 -1.42 -20.95
C ALA A 131 -16.83 -2.03 -20.85
N ASN A 132 -16.96 -3.34 -21.06
CA ASN A 132 -18.24 -4.04 -20.93
C ASN A 132 -18.59 -4.42 -19.48
N ALA A 133 -17.59 -4.53 -18.60
CA ALA A 133 -17.80 -5.07 -17.26
C ALA A 133 -17.86 -4.00 -16.16
N LEU A 134 -17.15 -2.88 -16.30
CA LEU A 134 -16.97 -1.93 -15.19
C LEU A 134 -18.26 -1.28 -14.72
N ASP A 135 -19.23 -1.05 -15.61
CA ASP A 135 -20.51 -0.41 -15.29
C ASP A 135 -21.59 -1.42 -14.88
N LEU A 136 -21.28 -2.70 -14.82
CA LEU A 136 -22.23 -3.72 -14.40
C LEU A 136 -22.39 -3.70 -12.87
N PRO A 137 -23.64 -3.78 -12.35
CA PRO A 137 -23.89 -3.87 -10.91
C PRO A 137 -23.18 -5.05 -10.23
N GLU A 138 -23.04 -6.17 -10.93
CA GLU A 138 -22.38 -7.38 -10.46
C GLU A 138 -20.88 -7.15 -10.21
N THR A 139 -20.26 -6.27 -10.96
CA THR A 139 -18.84 -5.89 -10.75
C THR A 139 -18.67 -5.15 -9.45
N GLU A 140 -19.54 -4.18 -9.16
CA GLU A 140 -19.48 -3.46 -7.89
C GLU A 140 -19.81 -4.38 -6.72
N GLU A 141 -20.79 -5.26 -6.85
CA GLU A 141 -21.11 -6.27 -5.84
C GLU A 141 -19.91 -7.19 -5.54
N ALA A 142 -19.20 -7.63 -6.56
CA ALA A 142 -18.02 -8.46 -6.41
C ALA A 142 -16.87 -7.71 -5.69
N VAL A 143 -16.67 -6.42 -6.01
CA VAL A 143 -15.70 -5.57 -5.32
C VAL A 143 -16.07 -5.41 -3.85
N CYS A 144 -17.32 -5.11 -3.52
CA CYS A 144 -17.78 -4.98 -2.14
C CYS A 144 -17.56 -6.28 -1.34
N LYS A 145 -17.94 -7.43 -1.89
CA LYS A 145 -17.69 -8.75 -1.26
C LYS A 145 -16.22 -9.01 -1.01
N MET A 146 -15.36 -8.61 -1.93
CA MET A 146 -13.90 -8.75 -1.77
C MET A 146 -13.38 -7.84 -0.65
N VAL A 147 -13.81 -6.59 -0.59
CA VAL A 147 -13.45 -5.63 0.46
C VAL A 147 -13.88 -6.16 1.84
N ASP A 148 -15.11 -6.66 1.96
CA ASP A 148 -15.62 -7.27 3.20
C ASP A 148 -14.78 -8.49 3.62
N ALA A 149 -14.35 -9.32 2.66
CA ALA A 149 -13.49 -10.45 2.94
C ALA A 149 -12.09 -10.00 3.43
N PHE A 150 -11.53 -8.94 2.86
CA PHE A 150 -10.28 -8.36 3.35
C PHE A 150 -10.44 -7.70 4.73
N ALA A 151 -11.55 -7.03 5.01
CA ALA A 151 -11.85 -6.50 6.33
C ALA A 151 -11.84 -7.61 7.40
N LYS A 152 -12.49 -8.77 7.14
CA LYS A 152 -12.46 -9.92 8.04
C LYS A 152 -11.05 -10.48 8.23
N ARG A 153 -10.29 -10.64 7.16
CA ARG A 153 -8.89 -11.11 7.22
C ARG A 153 -7.99 -10.16 8.00
N ARG A 154 -8.23 -8.86 7.89
CA ARG A 154 -7.55 -7.84 8.67
C ARG A 154 -7.81 -8.04 10.17
N GLU A 155 -9.06 -8.21 10.59
CA GLU A 155 -9.39 -8.47 12.00
C GLU A 155 -8.72 -9.74 12.52
N VAL A 156 -8.74 -10.83 11.74
CA VAL A 156 -8.04 -12.08 12.09
C VAL A 156 -6.54 -11.87 12.26
N LEU A 157 -5.92 -11.06 11.40
CA LEU A 157 -4.49 -10.72 11.55
C LEU A 157 -4.26 -9.93 12.84
N ILE A 158 -5.06 -8.89 13.09
CA ILE A 158 -4.96 -8.05 14.28
C ILE A 158 -5.11 -8.89 15.56
N GLU A 159 -6.16 -9.73 15.63
CA GLU A 159 -6.37 -10.65 16.74
C GLU A 159 -5.16 -11.56 16.99
N GLY A 160 -4.54 -12.06 15.93
CA GLY A 160 -3.37 -12.91 16.02
C GLY A 160 -2.12 -12.16 16.48
N LEU A 161 -1.86 -10.98 15.93
CA LEU A 161 -0.71 -10.15 16.29
C LEU A 161 -0.81 -9.61 17.71
N ASP A 162 -1.98 -9.18 18.16
CA ASP A 162 -2.21 -8.69 19.54
C ASP A 162 -1.88 -9.74 20.62
N GLN A 163 -1.78 -11.01 20.25
CA GLN A 163 -1.40 -12.10 21.15
C GLN A 163 0.12 -12.37 21.19
N ILE A 164 0.92 -11.70 20.38
CA ILE A 164 2.37 -11.92 20.30
C ILE A 164 3.08 -10.88 21.14
N PRO A 165 3.72 -11.24 22.25
CA PRO A 165 4.44 -10.28 23.07
C PRO A 165 5.72 -9.80 22.37
N GLY A 166 6.04 -8.52 22.53
CA GLY A 166 7.28 -7.95 22.05
C GLY A 166 7.23 -7.36 20.62
N ILE A 167 6.20 -7.64 19.83
CA ILE A 167 6.00 -6.94 18.57
C ILE A 167 5.22 -5.64 18.79
N THR A 168 5.45 -4.68 17.91
CA THR A 168 4.60 -3.49 17.77
C THR A 168 4.21 -3.28 16.32
N TYR A 169 3.04 -2.72 16.10
CA TYR A 169 2.57 -2.41 14.75
C TYR A 169 1.47 -1.35 14.79
N VAL A 170 1.26 -0.69 13.67
CA VAL A 170 0.10 0.19 13.45
C VAL A 170 -0.98 -0.62 12.76
N LYS A 171 -2.21 -0.59 13.28
CA LYS A 171 -3.34 -1.29 12.67
C LYS A 171 -3.58 -0.75 11.26
N PRO A 172 -3.50 -1.59 10.23
CA PRO A 172 -3.66 -1.13 8.85
C PRO A 172 -5.10 -0.66 8.61
N GLU A 173 -5.26 0.51 8.01
CA GLU A 173 -6.57 1.09 7.65
C GLU A 173 -6.91 0.85 6.17
N GLY A 174 -5.90 0.48 5.37
CA GLY A 174 -6.06 0.21 3.94
C GLY A 174 -5.08 -0.80 3.37
N ALA A 175 -5.14 -1.03 2.06
CA ALA A 175 -4.40 -2.05 1.34
C ALA A 175 -4.64 -3.46 1.94
N PHE A 176 -3.66 -4.36 1.91
CA PHE A 176 -3.72 -5.67 2.58
C PHE A 176 -2.37 -6.04 3.20
N TYR A 177 -1.71 -5.05 3.80
CA TYR A 177 -0.40 -5.20 4.44
C TYR A 177 -0.41 -4.63 5.85
N ALA A 178 0.47 -5.17 6.69
CA ALA A 178 0.84 -4.60 7.97
C ALA A 178 2.35 -4.62 8.12
N MET A 179 2.94 -3.53 8.63
CA MET A 179 4.34 -3.48 9.05
C MET A 179 4.41 -3.80 10.53
N VAL A 180 5.20 -4.79 10.87
CA VAL A 180 5.38 -5.28 12.24
C VAL A 180 6.83 -5.03 12.63
N ASP A 181 7.04 -4.25 13.67
CA ASP A 181 8.34 -3.99 14.27
C ASP A 181 8.78 -5.20 15.11
N VAL A 182 10.00 -5.65 14.89
CA VAL A 182 10.63 -6.79 15.57
C VAL A 182 11.91 -6.41 16.29
N SER A 183 12.21 -5.13 16.40
CA SER A 183 13.43 -4.58 17.02
C SER A 183 13.64 -5.03 18.45
N SER A 184 12.55 -5.28 19.21
CA SER A 184 12.60 -5.75 20.60
C SER A 184 13.31 -7.12 20.78
N PHE A 185 13.48 -7.87 19.69
CA PHE A 185 14.13 -9.19 19.74
C PHE A 185 15.65 -9.11 19.49
N GLY A 186 16.20 -7.91 19.24
CA GLY A 186 17.63 -7.71 19.04
C GLY A 186 18.16 -8.26 17.71
N VAL A 187 17.28 -8.55 16.76
CA VAL A 187 17.60 -8.95 15.38
C VAL A 187 16.92 -8.01 14.39
N ASP A 188 17.52 -7.86 13.22
CA ASP A 188 16.91 -7.10 12.14
C ASP A 188 15.80 -7.88 11.41
N GLY A 189 15.02 -7.20 10.59
CA GLY A 189 13.92 -7.80 9.85
C GLY A 189 14.37 -8.89 8.86
N ASP A 190 15.56 -8.78 8.30
CA ASP A 190 16.13 -9.78 7.38
C ASP A 190 16.41 -11.10 8.10
N THR A 191 17.10 -11.02 9.24
CA THR A 191 17.40 -12.18 10.10
C THR A 191 16.10 -12.80 10.62
N PHE A 192 15.18 -11.99 11.13
CA PHE A 192 13.89 -12.45 11.62
C PHE A 192 13.10 -13.19 10.53
N ALA A 193 12.96 -12.59 9.34
CA ALA A 193 12.21 -13.17 8.22
C ALA A 193 12.84 -14.50 7.73
N ALA A 194 14.16 -14.54 7.59
CA ALA A 194 14.88 -15.74 7.15
C ALA A 194 14.72 -16.92 8.13
N LYS A 195 14.86 -16.66 9.44
CA LYS A 195 14.72 -17.68 10.47
C LYS A 195 13.26 -18.13 10.63
N LEU A 196 12.31 -17.21 10.61
CA LEU A 196 10.88 -17.54 10.68
C LEU A 196 10.47 -18.44 9.49
N LEU A 197 10.96 -18.16 8.30
CA LEU A 197 10.72 -19.01 7.13
C LEU A 197 11.32 -20.39 7.30
N LYS A 198 12.57 -20.46 7.75
CA LYS A 198 13.30 -21.74 7.92
C LYS A 198 12.70 -22.61 8.99
N GLU A 199 12.41 -22.05 10.17
CA GLU A 199 12.03 -22.83 11.37
C GLU A 199 10.52 -23.07 11.46
N LYS A 200 9.70 -22.13 10.98
CA LYS A 200 8.24 -22.20 11.12
C LYS A 200 7.47 -22.21 9.79
N HIS A 201 8.17 -22.13 8.66
CA HIS A 201 7.58 -22.09 7.31
C HIS A 201 6.55 -20.96 7.13
N VAL A 202 6.84 -19.79 7.70
CA VAL A 202 6.06 -18.57 7.56
C VAL A 202 6.90 -17.56 6.78
N ALA A 203 6.43 -17.17 5.60
CA ALA A 203 7.09 -16.19 4.76
C ALA A 203 6.56 -14.78 5.05
N VAL A 204 7.45 -13.87 5.41
CA VAL A 204 7.21 -12.44 5.52
C VAL A 204 8.26 -11.69 4.71
N ILE A 205 8.03 -10.42 4.41
CA ILE A 205 8.98 -9.62 3.64
C ILE A 205 9.79 -8.76 4.61
N PRO A 206 11.13 -8.83 4.61
CA PRO A 206 11.95 -7.96 5.44
C PRO A 206 11.79 -6.49 5.02
N GLY A 207 11.79 -5.61 6.02
CA GLY A 207 11.56 -4.19 5.80
C GLY A 207 12.72 -3.47 5.14
N SER A 208 13.95 -4.00 5.21
CA SER A 208 15.13 -3.43 4.57
C SER A 208 14.96 -3.19 3.06
N GLY A 209 14.25 -4.10 2.38
CA GLY A 209 13.90 -3.96 0.96
C GLY A 209 12.80 -2.93 0.66
N LEU A 210 12.17 -2.34 1.70
CA LEU A 210 11.06 -1.41 1.59
C LEU A 210 11.43 0.02 2.02
N GLY A 211 12.59 0.20 2.64
CA GLY A 211 13.12 1.47 3.07
C GLY A 211 14.09 1.33 4.24
N GLU A 212 15.06 2.23 4.30
CA GLU A 212 16.14 2.18 5.29
C GLU A 212 15.62 2.28 6.75
N ASN A 213 14.56 3.06 6.95
CA ASN A 213 13.90 3.21 8.25
C ASN A 213 13.03 2.01 8.66
N CYS A 214 12.92 0.99 7.80
CA CYS A 214 12.10 -0.20 8.05
C CYS A 214 12.94 -1.45 8.32
N LYS A 215 14.26 -1.34 8.47
CA LYS A 215 15.19 -2.48 8.59
C LYS A 215 14.86 -3.42 9.77
N ASP A 216 14.30 -2.88 10.84
CA ASP A 216 13.96 -3.63 12.05
C ASP A 216 12.46 -4.07 12.05
N ALA A 217 11.84 -4.10 10.88
CA ALA A 217 10.46 -4.49 10.70
C ALA A 217 10.30 -5.57 9.61
N VAL A 218 9.15 -6.23 9.62
CA VAL A 218 8.73 -7.14 8.56
C VAL A 218 7.35 -6.76 8.04
N ARG A 219 7.12 -6.89 6.73
CA ARG A 219 5.82 -6.70 6.12
C ARG A 219 5.07 -8.03 6.05
N ILE A 220 3.87 -8.06 6.59
CA ILE A 220 2.92 -9.17 6.50
C ILE A 220 1.85 -8.80 5.47
N SER A 221 1.49 -9.76 4.58
CA SER A 221 0.33 -9.64 3.70
C SER A 221 -0.81 -10.50 4.25
N PHE A 222 -2.01 -9.92 4.37
CA PHE A 222 -3.20 -10.68 4.72
C PHE A 222 -4.09 -11.06 3.52
N ALA A 223 -3.50 -11.04 2.30
CA ALA A 223 -4.13 -11.58 1.10
C ALA A 223 -4.07 -13.12 1.07
N ALA A 224 -4.52 -13.76 2.15
CA ALA A 224 -4.56 -15.20 2.34
C ALA A 224 -5.89 -15.61 3.00
N SER A 225 -6.18 -16.90 3.12
CA SER A 225 -7.37 -17.34 3.86
C SER A 225 -7.24 -17.02 5.35
N GLU A 226 -8.36 -16.83 6.04
CA GLU A 226 -8.39 -16.61 7.50
C GLU A 226 -7.66 -17.72 8.25
N ASP A 227 -7.86 -19.00 7.85
CA ASP A 227 -7.16 -20.14 8.43
C ASP A 227 -5.63 -20.05 8.24
N THR A 228 -5.16 -19.62 7.05
CA THR A 228 -3.74 -19.42 6.80
C THR A 228 -3.17 -18.30 7.69
N ILE A 229 -3.92 -17.22 7.87
CA ILE A 229 -3.50 -16.09 8.72
C ILE A 229 -3.40 -16.54 10.19
N ARG A 230 -4.41 -17.25 10.70
CA ARG A 230 -4.40 -17.82 12.08
C ARG A 230 -3.21 -18.75 12.30
N LYS A 231 -2.94 -19.64 11.35
CA LYS A 231 -1.78 -20.55 11.42
C LYS A 231 -0.46 -19.79 11.40
N ALA A 232 -0.33 -18.77 10.55
CA ALA A 232 0.89 -17.98 10.44
C ALA A 232 1.18 -17.20 11.73
N THR A 233 0.19 -16.52 12.30
CA THR A 233 0.36 -15.76 13.54
C THR A 233 0.62 -16.70 14.75
N ALA A 234 -0.02 -17.86 14.81
CA ALA A 234 0.27 -18.86 15.84
C ALA A 234 1.72 -19.35 15.76
N ARG A 235 2.21 -19.70 14.56
CA ARG A 235 3.60 -20.13 14.34
C ARG A 235 4.61 -19.01 14.63
N MET A 236 4.29 -17.77 14.32
CA MET A 236 5.12 -16.61 14.65
C MET A 236 5.20 -16.45 16.19
N LYS A 237 4.09 -16.63 16.91
CA LYS A 237 4.06 -16.61 18.37
C LYS A 237 4.95 -17.70 18.98
N GLU A 238 4.84 -18.94 18.48
CA GLU A 238 5.69 -20.07 18.90
C GLU A 238 7.18 -19.77 18.65
N PHE A 239 7.52 -19.27 17.44
CA PHE A 239 8.88 -18.88 17.06
C PHE A 239 9.49 -17.89 18.05
N ILE A 240 8.73 -16.89 18.46
CA ILE A 240 9.15 -15.88 19.42
C ILE A 240 9.28 -16.47 20.82
N GLN A 241 8.32 -17.28 21.27
CA GLN A 241 8.35 -17.92 22.59
C GLN A 241 9.51 -18.91 22.75
N GLU A 242 9.86 -19.62 21.70
CA GLU A 242 11.00 -20.54 21.66
C GLU A 242 12.34 -19.83 21.49
N LYS A 243 12.34 -18.50 21.30
CA LYS A 243 13.51 -17.67 20.96
C LYS A 243 14.31 -18.20 19.76
N ALA A 244 13.61 -18.80 18.81
CA ALA A 244 14.23 -19.41 17.63
C ALA A 244 14.91 -18.37 16.71
N TYR A 245 14.76 -17.07 16.98
CA TYR A 245 15.50 -16.00 16.34
C TYR A 245 16.92 -15.81 16.90
N GLU A 246 17.26 -16.39 18.06
CA GLU A 246 18.61 -16.34 18.65
C GLU A 246 19.53 -17.44 18.07
N SER A 247 18.96 -18.53 17.56
CA SER A 247 19.69 -19.66 16.95
C SER A 247 20.17 -19.36 15.54
#